data_6bc92e1f8f1713263da70ae2e567ed5f
#
_entry.id   6bc92e1f8f1713263da70ae2e567ed5f
#
_cell.length_a   1.000
_cell.length_b   1.000
_cell.length_c   1.000
_cell.angle_alpha   90.00
_cell.angle_beta   90.00
_cell.angle_gamma   90.00
#
_symmetry.space_group_name_H-M   'P 1'
#
loop_
_entity.id
_entity.type
_entity.pdbx_description
1 polymer ?
#
loop_
_entity_poly.entity_id
_entity_poly.type
_entity_poly.pdbx_seq_one_letter_code
_entity_poly.pdbx_strand_id
1 'polypeptide(L)'
;MRFIKVIALGIIGLLLGVALFQLDTSGYFERWQKVSNPPADILNLFSQKTTPDEYGNPQACNESSSEFSFLSNTPKEIIDCIQRIDRAADATDRTVYVKNEDGEVWMWSYFDYAYAYYAKRIYFPMTGLIFGIGTALFMNKRASNKQ
;
A
#
# COMPACT_ATOMS: atom_id res chain seq x y z
N MET A 1 20.60 -21.80 -25.08
CA MET A 1 19.49 -21.98 -24.11
C MET A 1 19.74 -21.41 -22.70
N ARG A 2 20.93 -21.53 -22.11
CA ARG A 2 21.20 -21.03 -20.72
C ARG A 2 21.04 -19.50 -20.59
N PHE A 3 21.53 -18.75 -21.55
CA PHE A 3 21.48 -17.27 -21.55
C PHE A 3 20.04 -16.73 -21.62
N ILE A 4 19.18 -17.32 -22.42
CA ILE A 4 17.76 -16.94 -22.55
C ILE A 4 17.03 -17.12 -21.21
N LYS A 5 17.32 -18.18 -20.45
CA LYS A 5 16.73 -18.41 -19.12
C LYS A 5 17.15 -17.33 -18.10
N VAL A 6 18.39 -16.89 -18.13
CA VAL A 6 18.88 -15.82 -17.26
C VAL A 6 18.16 -14.51 -17.56
N ILE A 7 18.03 -14.15 -18.82
CA ILE A 7 17.31 -12.94 -19.23
C ILE A 7 15.83 -13.03 -18.82
N ALA A 8 15.17 -14.16 -19.13
CA ALA A 8 13.76 -14.34 -18.82
C ALA A 8 13.48 -14.22 -17.29
N LEU A 9 14.27 -14.89 -16.45
CA LEU A 9 14.12 -14.80 -14.99
C LEU A 9 14.49 -13.42 -14.46
N GLY A 10 15.46 -12.74 -15.07
CA GLY A 10 15.77 -11.34 -14.75
C GLY A 10 14.59 -10.42 -15.02
N ILE A 11 13.94 -10.56 -16.18
CA ILE A 11 12.75 -9.75 -16.54
C ILE A 11 11.59 -10.07 -15.61
N ILE A 12 11.32 -11.34 -15.30
CA ILE A 12 10.27 -11.73 -14.35
C ILE A 12 10.54 -11.10 -12.98
N GLY A 13 11.77 -11.18 -12.48
CA GLY A 13 12.15 -10.58 -11.22
C GLY A 13 11.94 -9.05 -11.21
N LEU A 14 12.32 -8.38 -12.30
CA LEU A 14 12.09 -6.93 -12.45
C LEU A 14 10.61 -6.59 -12.42
N LEU A 15 9.76 -7.32 -13.13
CA LEU A 15 8.31 -7.11 -13.14
C LEU A 15 7.68 -7.35 -11.76
N LEU A 16 8.14 -8.36 -11.04
CA LEU A 16 7.71 -8.61 -9.65
C LEU A 16 8.13 -7.46 -8.72
N GLY A 17 9.33 -6.93 -8.88
CA GLY A 17 9.79 -5.76 -8.14
C GLY A 17 8.93 -4.52 -8.41
N VAL A 18 8.56 -4.28 -9.67
CA VAL A 18 7.63 -3.19 -10.04
C VAL A 18 6.25 -3.41 -9.40
N ALA A 19 5.73 -4.63 -9.45
CA ALA A 19 4.43 -4.96 -8.83
C ALA A 19 4.46 -4.74 -7.32
N LEU A 20 5.52 -5.16 -6.63
CA LEU A 20 5.69 -4.93 -5.19
C LEU A 20 5.77 -3.43 -4.87
N PHE A 21 6.47 -2.64 -5.68
CA PHE A 21 6.49 -1.19 -5.54
C PHE A 21 5.08 -0.58 -5.65
N GLN A 22 4.28 -1.02 -6.64
CA GLN A 22 2.90 -0.53 -6.79
C GLN A 22 2.02 -0.90 -5.59
N LEU A 23 2.17 -2.11 -5.05
CA LEU A 23 1.46 -2.53 -3.84
C LEU A 23 1.88 -1.71 -2.62
N ASP A 24 3.18 -1.44 -2.45
CA ASP A 24 3.68 -0.62 -1.34
C ASP A 24 3.14 0.81 -1.44
N THR A 25 3.21 1.44 -2.61
CA THR A 25 2.73 2.81 -2.80
C THR A 25 1.20 2.95 -2.71
N SER A 26 0.45 1.85 -2.90
CA SER A 26 -0.99 1.82 -2.64
C SER A 26 -1.34 1.64 -1.15
N GLY A 27 -0.34 1.42 -0.28
CA GLY A 27 -0.54 1.14 1.13
C GLY A 27 -1.07 -0.28 1.41
N TYR A 28 -0.90 -1.22 0.45
CA TYR A 28 -1.40 -2.59 0.59
C TYR A 28 -0.81 -3.32 1.80
N PHE A 29 0.42 -2.98 2.20
CA PHE A 29 1.09 -3.62 3.34
C PHE A 29 0.71 -3.00 4.69
N GLU A 30 0.02 -1.85 4.68
CA GLU A 30 -0.48 -1.24 5.91
C GLU A 30 -1.70 -1.99 6.43
N ARG A 31 -1.86 -2.00 7.76
CA ARG A 31 -2.92 -2.77 8.41
C ARG A 31 -3.93 -1.85 9.07
N TRP A 32 -5.17 -2.23 8.99
CA TRP A 32 -6.23 -1.63 9.78
C TRP A 32 -6.01 -1.92 11.27
N GLN A 33 -6.15 -0.88 12.08
CA GLN A 33 -6.02 -0.94 13.54
C GLN A 33 -7.34 -0.51 14.17
N LYS A 34 -7.84 -1.32 15.11
CA LYS A 34 -9.01 -0.93 15.90
C LYS A 34 -8.63 0.17 16.88
N VAL A 35 -9.38 1.26 16.89
CA VAL A 35 -9.16 2.43 17.75
C VAL A 35 -10.04 2.29 18.98
N SER A 36 -9.45 1.95 20.13
CA SER A 36 -10.21 1.73 21.37
C SER A 36 -10.82 3.01 21.95
N ASN A 37 -10.17 4.15 21.74
CA ASN A 37 -10.64 5.47 22.19
C ASN A 37 -10.47 6.45 21.01
N PRO A 38 -11.42 6.51 20.08
CA PRO A 38 -11.35 7.45 18.99
C PRO A 38 -11.36 8.89 19.50
N PRO A 39 -10.54 9.78 18.91
CA PRO A 39 -10.57 11.20 19.24
C PRO A 39 -11.98 11.77 19.07
N ALA A 40 -12.37 12.70 19.95
CA ALA A 40 -13.73 13.26 19.97
C ALA A 40 -14.06 14.04 18.68
N ASP A 41 -13.08 14.65 18.06
CA ASP A 41 -13.20 15.31 16.75
C ASP A 41 -13.56 14.30 15.64
N ILE A 42 -12.95 13.13 15.61
CA ILE A 42 -13.28 12.06 14.66
C ILE A 42 -14.70 11.53 14.89
N LEU A 43 -15.12 11.34 16.14
CA LEU A 43 -16.50 10.92 16.45
C LEU A 43 -17.53 11.96 16.02
N ASN A 44 -17.22 13.25 16.22
CA ASN A 44 -18.08 14.35 15.79
C ASN A 44 -18.19 14.42 14.26
N LEU A 45 -17.12 14.13 13.53
CA LEU A 45 -17.11 14.13 12.08
C LEU A 45 -17.98 13.02 11.47
N PHE A 46 -18.03 11.85 12.09
CA PHE A 46 -18.99 10.81 11.69
C PHE A 46 -20.45 11.24 11.84
N SER A 47 -20.72 12.20 12.75
CA SER A 47 -22.06 12.74 12.98
C SER A 47 -22.41 13.89 12.02
N GLN A 48 -21.39 14.56 11.51
CA GLN A 48 -21.53 15.68 10.58
C GLN A 48 -21.16 15.17 9.18
N LYS A 49 -22.14 14.97 8.29
CA LYS A 49 -21.87 14.75 6.86
C LYS A 49 -21.20 16.00 6.29
N THR A 50 -19.90 16.14 6.52
CA THR A 50 -19.12 17.28 6.02
C THR A 50 -18.89 17.13 4.51
N THR A 51 -19.26 18.16 3.79
CA THR A 51 -18.89 18.37 2.38
C THR A 51 -17.36 18.38 2.22
N PRO A 52 -16.81 17.88 1.11
CA PRO A 52 -15.38 17.89 0.85
C PRO A 52 -14.86 19.32 0.86
N ASP A 53 -13.92 19.62 1.73
CA ASP A 53 -13.23 20.89 1.75
C ASP A 53 -11.71 20.73 1.56
N GLU A 54 -11.06 21.77 1.02
CA GLU A 54 -9.67 21.76 0.57
C GLU A 54 -8.67 21.43 1.69
N TYR A 55 -7.66 20.66 1.36
CA TYR A 55 -6.38 20.43 2.07
C TYR A 55 -6.38 20.36 3.61
N GLY A 56 -6.16 19.15 4.12
CA GLY A 56 -5.89 18.90 5.54
C GLY A 56 -7.13 18.71 6.41
N ASN A 57 -8.32 19.01 5.92
CA ASN A 57 -9.57 18.74 6.63
C ASN A 57 -10.06 17.32 6.37
N PRO A 58 -10.56 16.61 7.39
CA PRO A 58 -11.17 15.30 7.22
C PRO A 58 -12.36 15.38 6.27
N GLN A 59 -12.40 14.48 5.28
CA GLN A 59 -13.45 14.42 4.26
C GLN A 59 -14.20 13.11 4.39
N ALA A 60 -15.51 13.11 4.12
CA ALA A 60 -16.23 11.87 3.90
C ALA A 60 -15.58 11.11 2.73
N CYS A 61 -15.37 9.81 2.87
CA CYS A 61 -14.89 9.02 1.75
C CYS A 61 -15.97 9.05 0.64
N ASN A 62 -15.54 9.30 -0.59
CA ASN A 62 -16.44 9.13 -1.72
C ASN A 62 -16.98 7.69 -1.71
N GLU A 63 -18.27 7.52 -2.01
CA GLU A 63 -18.99 6.23 -1.95
C GLU A 63 -18.38 5.10 -2.80
N SER A 64 -17.37 5.38 -3.60
CA SER A 64 -16.56 4.34 -4.24
C SER A 64 -15.62 3.67 -3.21
N SER A 65 -16.23 2.97 -2.25
CA SER A 65 -15.54 2.06 -1.32
C SER A 65 -14.65 1.02 -2.02
N SER A 66 -14.69 0.94 -3.35
CA SER A 66 -13.81 0.15 -4.18
C SER A 66 -12.32 0.51 -4.01
N GLU A 67 -11.99 1.74 -3.65
CA GLU A 67 -10.59 2.13 -3.38
C GLU A 67 -9.97 1.42 -2.17
N PHE A 68 -10.80 0.94 -1.24
CA PHE A 68 -10.31 0.23 -0.04
C PHE A 68 -10.54 -1.29 -0.11
N SER A 69 -11.26 -1.78 -1.11
CA SER A 69 -11.60 -3.20 -1.24
C SER A 69 -10.38 -4.10 -1.46
N PHE A 70 -9.28 -3.54 -1.96
CA PHE A 70 -8.02 -4.26 -2.16
C PHE A 70 -7.03 -4.13 -1.00
N LEU A 71 -7.33 -3.28 0.01
CA LEU A 71 -6.50 -3.21 1.21
C LEU A 71 -6.70 -4.49 2.04
N SER A 72 -5.60 -5.06 2.49
CA SER A 72 -5.64 -6.30 3.29
C SER A 72 -6.36 -6.05 4.62
N ASN A 73 -7.26 -6.95 5.00
CA ASN A 73 -8.00 -6.91 6.27
C ASN A 73 -8.90 -5.68 6.48
N THR A 74 -9.50 -5.16 5.41
CA THR A 74 -10.53 -4.12 5.53
C THR A 74 -11.65 -4.59 6.47
N PRO A 75 -12.08 -3.77 7.46
CA PRO A 75 -13.20 -4.10 8.33
C PRO A 75 -14.46 -4.40 7.52
N LYS A 76 -15.25 -5.37 7.98
CA LYS A 76 -16.52 -5.70 7.34
C LYS A 76 -17.60 -4.70 7.74
N GLU A 77 -18.60 -4.57 6.88
CA GLU A 77 -19.84 -3.83 7.21
C GLU A 77 -19.57 -2.37 7.58
N ILE A 78 -18.77 -1.70 6.73
CA ILE A 78 -18.47 -0.28 6.90
C ILE A 78 -19.73 0.53 6.58
N ILE A 79 -20.18 1.33 7.56
CA ILE A 79 -21.33 2.22 7.43
C ILE A 79 -20.94 3.68 7.22
N ASP A 80 -19.72 4.06 7.64
CA ASP A 80 -19.24 5.42 7.51
C ASP A 80 -17.72 5.45 7.36
N CYS A 81 -17.21 6.46 6.66
CA CYS A 81 -15.79 6.58 6.36
C CYS A 81 -15.38 8.05 6.29
N ILE A 82 -14.25 8.35 6.92
CA ILE A 82 -13.60 9.65 6.89
C ILE A 82 -12.15 9.46 6.46
N GLN A 83 -11.70 10.24 5.50
CA GLN A 83 -10.30 10.29 5.12
C GLN A 83 -9.70 11.67 5.38
N ARG A 84 -8.46 11.69 5.78
CA ARG A 84 -7.62 12.87 5.89
C ARG A 84 -6.36 12.68 5.06
N ILE A 85 -6.03 13.65 4.24
CA ILE A 85 -4.83 13.64 3.42
C ILE A 85 -4.05 14.92 3.74
N ASP A 86 -2.97 14.78 4.48
CA ASP A 86 -2.04 15.86 4.75
C ASP A 86 -0.89 15.78 3.75
N ARG A 87 -0.70 16.85 2.97
CA ARG A 87 0.40 16.96 2.01
C ARG A 87 1.36 18.05 2.48
N ALA A 88 2.56 17.65 2.86
CA ALA A 88 3.69 18.55 3.00
C ALA A 88 4.49 18.59 1.68
N ALA A 89 5.42 19.51 1.54
CA ALA A 89 6.22 19.65 0.32
C ALA A 89 6.96 18.37 -0.09
N ASP A 90 7.28 17.52 0.88
CA ASP A 90 8.10 16.32 0.73
C ASP A 90 7.48 15.06 1.34
N ALA A 91 6.23 15.13 1.80
CA ALA A 91 5.56 14.00 2.41
C ALA A 91 4.05 14.00 2.14
N THR A 92 3.48 12.81 2.06
CA THR A 92 2.02 12.61 2.04
C THR A 92 1.66 11.67 3.18
N ASP A 93 0.76 12.13 4.05
CA ASP A 93 0.13 11.34 5.09
C ASP A 93 -1.34 11.15 4.71
N ARG A 94 -1.76 9.90 4.58
CA ARG A 94 -3.15 9.54 4.32
C ARG A 94 -3.65 8.70 5.47
N THR A 95 -4.60 9.22 6.22
CA THR A 95 -5.26 8.50 7.30
C THR A 95 -6.74 8.32 6.96
N VAL A 96 -7.22 7.08 7.09
CA VAL A 96 -8.61 6.72 6.86
C VAL A 96 -9.18 6.15 8.14
N TYR A 97 -10.30 6.68 8.57
CA TYR A 97 -11.10 6.15 9.66
C TYR A 97 -12.39 5.57 9.10
N VAL A 98 -12.74 4.38 9.53
CA VAL A 98 -14.01 3.74 9.17
C VAL A 98 -14.75 3.35 10.41
N LYS A 99 -16.09 3.43 10.35
CA LYS A 99 -16.99 2.96 11.39
C LYS A 99 -17.80 1.80 10.84
N ASN A 100 -17.86 0.68 11.57
CA ASN A 100 -18.66 -0.47 11.20
C ASN A 100 -20.05 -0.42 11.86
N GLU A 101 -20.93 -1.38 11.52
CA GLU A 101 -22.29 -1.50 12.10
C GLU A 101 -22.28 -1.68 13.62
N ASP A 102 -21.26 -2.33 14.18
CA ASP A 102 -21.09 -2.50 15.62
C ASP A 102 -20.68 -1.21 16.34
N GLY A 103 -20.47 -0.12 15.61
CA GLY A 103 -20.02 1.15 16.15
C GLY A 103 -18.50 1.22 16.44
N GLU A 104 -17.75 0.18 16.06
CA GLU A 104 -16.31 0.16 16.21
C GLU A 104 -15.64 1.06 15.18
N VAL A 105 -14.63 1.80 15.61
CA VAL A 105 -13.81 2.66 14.75
C VAL A 105 -12.49 1.96 14.44
N TRP A 106 -12.15 1.92 13.18
CA TRP A 106 -10.89 1.38 12.68
C TRP A 106 -10.13 2.47 11.93
N MET A 107 -8.82 2.44 12.03
CA MET A 107 -7.91 3.39 11.39
C MET A 107 -6.94 2.63 10.49
N TRP A 108 -6.72 3.18 9.32
CA TRP A 108 -5.64 2.81 8.42
C TRP A 108 -4.83 4.08 8.11
N SER A 109 -3.51 4.00 8.17
CA SER A 109 -2.67 5.12 7.80
C SER A 109 -1.53 4.70 6.91
N TYR A 110 -1.23 5.52 5.92
CA TYR A 110 -0.11 5.38 5.02
C TYR A 110 0.66 6.69 4.98
N PHE A 111 1.96 6.58 5.19
CA PHE A 111 2.85 7.73 5.22
C PHE A 111 4.01 7.50 4.23
N ASP A 112 4.22 8.45 3.33
CA ASP A 112 5.29 8.39 2.35
C ASP A 112 6.05 9.72 2.24
N TYR A 113 7.37 9.64 2.33
CA TYR A 113 8.25 10.75 2.02
C TYR A 113 8.64 10.72 0.54
N ALA A 114 8.73 11.87 -0.11
CA ALA A 114 9.16 11.98 -1.50
C ALA A 114 10.50 11.27 -1.74
N TYR A 115 11.45 11.44 -0.82
CA TYR A 115 12.74 10.75 -0.91
C TYR A 115 12.59 9.22 -0.82
N ALA A 116 11.78 8.72 0.11
CA ALA A 116 11.52 7.29 0.26
C ALA A 116 10.81 6.73 -0.98
N TYR A 117 9.84 7.46 -1.53
CA TYR A 117 9.16 7.10 -2.77
C TYR A 117 10.14 6.92 -3.93
N TYR A 118 11.02 7.90 -4.17
CA TYR A 118 12.01 7.80 -5.25
C TYR A 118 13.01 6.67 -5.00
N ALA A 119 13.46 6.48 -3.78
CA ALA A 119 14.35 5.38 -3.41
C ALA A 119 13.68 4.02 -3.65
N LYS A 120 12.45 3.84 -3.20
CA LYS A 120 11.64 2.61 -3.40
C LYS A 120 11.41 2.32 -4.88
N ARG A 121 11.13 3.34 -5.69
CA ARG A 121 10.91 3.22 -7.14
C ARG A 121 12.11 2.60 -7.88
N ILE A 122 13.31 2.81 -7.37
CA ILE A 122 14.53 2.23 -7.95
C ILE A 122 14.86 0.90 -7.25
N TYR A 123 14.78 0.88 -5.93
CA TYR A 123 15.22 -0.25 -5.11
C TYR A 123 14.41 -1.52 -5.37
N PHE A 124 13.09 -1.44 -5.42
CA PHE A 124 12.24 -2.62 -5.62
C PHE A 124 12.49 -3.32 -6.96
N PRO A 125 12.48 -2.63 -8.13
CA PRO A 125 12.76 -3.27 -9.41
C PRO A 125 14.19 -3.83 -9.48
N MET A 126 15.18 -3.12 -8.95
CA MET A 126 16.57 -3.58 -8.95
C MET A 126 16.76 -4.81 -8.09
N THR A 127 16.16 -4.85 -6.90
CA THR A 127 16.20 -6.04 -6.03
C THR A 127 15.54 -7.24 -6.71
N GLY A 128 14.39 -7.03 -7.35
CA GLY A 128 13.72 -8.06 -8.11
C GLY A 128 14.58 -8.60 -9.26
N LEU A 129 15.24 -7.72 -10.02
CA LEU A 129 16.14 -8.09 -11.10
C LEU A 129 17.32 -8.93 -10.59
N ILE A 130 17.98 -8.49 -9.53
CA ILE A 130 19.11 -9.20 -8.91
C ILE A 130 18.67 -10.59 -8.43
N PHE A 131 17.52 -10.68 -7.78
CA PHE A 131 16.97 -11.95 -7.30
C PHE A 131 16.64 -12.89 -8.46
N GLY A 132 16.06 -12.39 -9.55
CA GLY A 132 15.75 -13.18 -10.75
C GLY A 132 17.02 -13.74 -11.43
N ILE A 133 18.05 -12.90 -11.58
CA ILE A 133 19.35 -13.34 -12.15
C ILE A 133 20.03 -14.35 -11.21
N GLY A 134 20.06 -14.07 -9.91
CA GLY A 134 20.67 -14.97 -8.91
C GLY A 134 20.02 -16.35 -8.93
N THR A 135 18.70 -16.41 -9.01
CA THR A 135 17.93 -17.67 -9.13
C THR A 135 18.30 -18.43 -10.41
N ALA A 136 18.40 -17.72 -11.54
CA ALA A 136 18.78 -18.33 -12.81
C ALA A 136 20.19 -18.97 -12.77
N LEU A 137 21.14 -18.24 -12.20
CA LEU A 137 22.53 -18.72 -12.05
C LEU A 137 22.60 -19.94 -11.11
N PHE A 138 21.87 -19.92 -10.02
CA PHE A 138 21.80 -21.04 -9.08
C PHE A 138 21.22 -22.31 -9.74
N MET A 139 20.12 -22.18 -10.49
CA MET A 139 19.51 -23.27 -11.22
C MET A 139 20.45 -23.86 -12.27
N ASN A 140 21.18 -22.99 -13.01
CA ASN A 140 22.15 -23.42 -14.02
C ASN A 140 23.33 -24.20 -13.39
N LYS A 141 23.83 -23.77 -12.22
CA LYS A 141 24.88 -24.47 -11.49
C LYS A 141 24.44 -25.88 -11.03
N ARG A 142 23.21 -25.98 -10.51
CA ARG A 142 22.65 -27.31 -10.11
C ARG A 142 22.50 -28.26 -11.29
N ALA A 143 22.10 -27.77 -12.45
CA ALA A 143 21.94 -28.59 -13.64
C ALA A 143 23.31 -29.09 -14.18
N SER A 144 24.38 -28.27 -14.05
CA SER A 144 25.74 -28.64 -14.46
C SER A 144 26.36 -29.72 -13.56
N ASN A 145 26.00 -29.74 -12.27
CA ASN A 145 26.56 -30.72 -11.32
C ASN A 145 25.89 -32.12 -11.38
N LYS A 146 24.86 -32.28 -12.21
CA LYS A 146 24.14 -33.56 -12.38
C LYS A 146 24.54 -34.30 -13.66
N GLN A 147 25.43 -33.72 -14.45
CA GLN A 147 26.05 -34.31 -15.62
C GLN A 147 27.48 -34.78 -15.30
#